data_ba00745559921bde5130fda9a4876592
#
_entry.id   ba00745559921bde5130fda9a4876592
#
_cell.length_a   1.000
_cell.length_b   1.000
_cell.length_c   1.000
_cell.angle_alpha   90.00
_cell.angle_beta   90.00
_cell.angle_gamma   90.00
#
_symmetry.space_group_name_H-M   'P 1'
#
loop_
_entity.id
_entity.type
_entity.pdbx_description
1 polymer ?
#
loop_
_entity_poly.entity_id
_entity_poly.type
_entity_poly.pdbx_seq_one_letter_code
_entity_poly.pdbx_strand_id
1 'polypeptide(L)'
;MLTGGSAEYGTFAWSTPDVKMGEQEVANGTNQYEVVFTWSDASKKQYQIEDTDEDAAYKKMVSVKVQKAEQTAVPDSVALLARTKDTIRISGQAGVRYSVDGTTWKQAASNGETIEFAGLRSFTKYTVSGRYAETATAYAGKAVELLTVYTLVQDPYTIDIAKIADKEYQDALRTDDGRTTVSYTEPVFTLTKDGRDYVITGKNKELVIKAGGATKITLDQAEVGAVAITGNAGGKTEIERKGTITIAGNVETDGGLVINGDGTLTVSGKISATGDITIKGGKVSVDGGVLAGGTVLIRDTELVAGTDETGTAIKADTVRIEDSKVTVGANQDTKNPPIKSDNIILVGDNTVASSSGSKDIFSSKPKDENGDEIPDTILIEKITLNKTSVVLNIGDTERIAVAAVIPANATLKTFDWKSSNEKVASVSQTGEVKGVSAGTAVIMVTAKDGSGVTGSCTVTVK
;
A
#
# COMPACT_ATOMS: atom_id res chain seq x y z
N MET A 1 46.32 18.51 -36.74
CA MET A 1 47.27 18.84 -37.80
C MET A 1 48.26 19.88 -37.26
N LEU A 2 49.51 19.74 -37.64
CA LEU A 2 50.50 20.74 -37.35
C LEU A 2 50.40 21.82 -38.45
N THR A 3 50.29 23.07 -38.08
CA THR A 3 50.23 24.20 -39.02
C THR A 3 51.58 24.87 -39.11
N GLY A 4 52.00 25.18 -40.31
CA GLY A 4 53.22 25.93 -40.53
C GLY A 4 53.09 27.40 -40.13
N GLY A 5 54.18 28.13 -40.17
CA GLY A 5 54.22 29.54 -39.85
C GLY A 5 55.13 30.30 -40.83
N SER A 6 55.11 31.63 -40.77
CA SER A 6 56.02 32.52 -41.50
C SER A 6 56.99 33.20 -40.55
N ALA A 7 58.16 33.48 -41.05
CA ALA A 7 59.17 34.27 -40.40
C ALA A 7 59.71 35.38 -41.38
N GLU A 8 60.46 36.33 -40.85
CA GLU A 8 60.95 37.48 -41.63
C GLU A 8 61.67 37.09 -42.93
N TYR A 9 62.38 35.93 -42.94
CA TYR A 9 63.23 35.53 -44.06
C TYR A 9 62.73 34.32 -44.84
N GLY A 10 61.57 33.71 -44.44
CA GLY A 10 61.05 32.51 -45.09
C GLY A 10 59.84 31.92 -44.36
N THR A 11 59.56 30.68 -44.65
CA THR A 11 58.43 29.95 -44.14
C THR A 11 58.90 28.68 -43.43
N PHE A 12 58.18 28.30 -42.36
CA PHE A 12 58.36 27.02 -41.71
C PHE A 12 57.24 26.07 -42.14
N ALA A 13 57.60 24.86 -42.48
CA ALA A 13 56.69 23.76 -42.73
C ALA A 13 57.10 22.51 -41.94
N TRP A 14 56.16 21.72 -41.54
CA TRP A 14 56.45 20.42 -40.95
C TRP A 14 56.79 19.44 -42.07
N SER A 15 57.84 18.64 -41.87
CA SER A 15 58.21 17.60 -42.84
C SER A 15 57.07 16.58 -43.09
N THR A 16 56.20 16.40 -42.10
CA THR A 16 55.02 15.55 -42.16
C THR A 16 53.80 16.33 -41.67
N PRO A 17 53.22 17.25 -42.47
CA PRO A 17 52.13 18.13 -42.00
C PRO A 17 50.85 17.39 -41.65
N ASP A 18 50.60 16.23 -42.25
CA ASP A 18 49.38 15.45 -42.08
C ASP A 18 49.43 14.42 -40.94
N VAL A 19 50.42 14.48 -40.07
CA VAL A 19 50.50 13.62 -38.90
C VAL A 19 49.29 13.88 -38.00
N LYS A 20 48.47 12.83 -37.85
CA LYS A 20 47.39 12.81 -36.85
C LYS A 20 47.96 12.51 -35.50
N MET A 21 47.72 13.40 -34.54
CA MET A 21 48.05 13.15 -33.12
C MET A 21 47.10 12.08 -32.58
N GLY A 22 47.63 10.87 -32.35
CA GLY A 22 46.90 9.72 -31.88
C GLY A 22 47.16 9.43 -30.40
N GLU A 23 46.82 8.24 -29.99
CA GLU A 23 46.96 7.78 -28.57
C GLU A 23 48.42 7.79 -28.13
N GLN A 24 49.33 7.40 -29.00
CA GLN A 24 50.76 7.31 -28.68
C GLN A 24 51.37 8.68 -28.42
N GLU A 25 51.03 9.68 -29.23
CA GLU A 25 51.52 11.04 -29.09
C GLU A 25 50.99 11.70 -27.81
N VAL A 26 49.72 11.43 -27.45
CA VAL A 26 49.16 11.88 -26.18
C VAL A 26 49.83 11.17 -25.01
N ALA A 27 50.05 9.88 -25.11
CA ALA A 27 50.71 9.08 -24.04
C ALA A 27 52.15 9.52 -23.82
N ASN A 28 52.90 9.85 -24.88
CA ASN A 28 54.26 10.37 -24.78
C ASN A 28 54.32 11.77 -24.15
N GLY A 29 53.25 12.56 -24.30
CA GLY A 29 53.14 13.93 -23.77
C GLY A 29 53.95 14.92 -24.57
N THR A 30 55.23 14.68 -24.79
CA THR A 30 56.10 15.51 -25.64
C THR A 30 56.70 14.67 -26.78
N ASN A 31 56.49 15.10 -27.98
CA ASN A 31 56.93 14.40 -29.18
C ASN A 31 57.86 15.28 -30.02
N GLN A 32 58.75 14.68 -30.79
CA GLN A 32 59.71 15.34 -31.67
C GLN A 32 59.22 15.28 -33.10
N TYR A 33 59.18 16.45 -33.74
CA TYR A 33 58.77 16.56 -35.13
C TYR A 33 59.78 17.39 -35.91
N GLU A 34 60.07 17.04 -37.13
CA GLU A 34 60.98 17.76 -37.97
C GLU A 34 60.28 18.97 -38.61
N VAL A 35 60.85 20.13 -38.48
CA VAL A 35 60.43 21.37 -39.13
C VAL A 35 61.46 21.73 -40.19
N VAL A 36 60.99 22.05 -41.37
CA VAL A 36 61.81 22.50 -42.51
C VAL A 36 61.60 24.00 -42.69
N PHE A 37 62.65 24.73 -42.67
CA PHE A 37 62.66 26.14 -43.00
C PHE A 37 62.98 26.35 -44.49
N THR A 38 62.10 27.07 -45.18
CA THR A 38 62.33 27.44 -46.65
C THR A 38 62.53 28.94 -46.74
N TRP A 39 63.66 29.33 -47.21
CA TRP A 39 63.98 30.74 -47.49
C TRP A 39 63.04 31.33 -48.52
N SER A 40 62.61 32.59 -48.37
CA SER A 40 61.92 33.33 -49.39
C SER A 40 62.87 33.67 -50.52
N ASP A 41 62.38 33.75 -51.75
CA ASP A 41 63.21 34.14 -52.97
C ASP A 41 63.90 35.47 -52.78
N ALA A 42 63.23 36.42 -52.04
CA ALA A 42 63.83 37.73 -51.74
C ALA A 42 65.05 37.58 -50.82
N SER A 43 64.92 36.74 -49.80
CA SER A 43 65.98 36.47 -48.83
C SER A 43 67.14 35.67 -49.46
N LYS A 44 66.83 34.68 -50.30
CA LYS A 44 67.86 33.93 -51.04
C LYS A 44 68.75 34.91 -51.92
N LYS A 45 68.09 35.81 -52.61
CA LYS A 45 68.76 36.81 -53.42
C LYS A 45 69.56 37.80 -52.59
N GLN A 46 69.01 38.24 -51.48
CA GLN A 46 69.66 39.21 -50.56
C GLN A 46 70.93 38.65 -49.95
N TYR A 47 70.89 37.40 -49.51
CA TYR A 47 71.96 36.74 -48.80
C TYR A 47 72.83 35.79 -49.66
N GLN A 48 72.60 35.76 -51.02
CA GLN A 48 73.35 34.93 -51.96
C GLN A 48 73.39 33.43 -51.58
N ILE A 49 72.26 32.92 -51.20
CA ILE A 49 72.08 31.51 -50.80
C ILE A 49 71.85 30.71 -52.05
N GLU A 50 72.76 29.76 -52.41
CA GLU A 50 72.64 28.87 -53.57
C GLU A 50 71.75 27.69 -53.24
N ASP A 51 70.92 27.24 -54.21
CA ASP A 51 69.96 26.13 -54.02
C ASP A 51 70.63 24.74 -53.91
N THR A 52 71.94 24.65 -53.90
CA THR A 52 72.73 23.42 -53.83
C THR A 52 73.08 22.95 -52.43
N ASP A 53 72.83 23.78 -51.36
CA ASP A 53 73.13 23.43 -49.96
C ASP A 53 71.89 22.86 -49.22
N GLU A 54 71.21 22.08 -49.95
CA GLU A 54 69.77 21.92 -49.66
C GLU A 54 69.38 21.24 -48.42
N ASP A 55 69.97 20.49 -47.65
CA ASP A 55 69.07 19.69 -46.85
C ASP A 55 69.39 19.55 -45.37
N ALA A 56 70.61 19.64 -44.92
CA ALA A 56 70.96 19.39 -43.53
C ALA A 56 70.85 20.60 -42.57
N ALA A 57 71.02 21.84 -43.09
CA ALA A 57 71.12 23.07 -42.32
C ALA A 57 69.75 23.66 -41.84
N TYR A 58 68.70 23.35 -42.57
CA TYR A 58 67.39 24.00 -42.40
C TYR A 58 66.32 23.10 -41.71
N LYS A 59 66.68 21.89 -41.38
CA LYS A 59 65.84 20.91 -40.69
C LYS A 59 66.15 20.92 -39.19
N LYS A 60 65.10 21.00 -38.36
CA LYS A 60 65.22 20.98 -36.92
C LYS A 60 64.13 20.18 -36.27
N MET A 61 64.52 19.35 -35.32
CA MET A 61 63.56 18.66 -34.45
C MET A 61 63.02 19.65 -33.42
N VAL A 62 61.72 19.75 -33.38
CA VAL A 62 60.99 20.61 -32.46
C VAL A 62 60.15 19.75 -31.52
N SER A 63 60.27 20.04 -30.22
CA SER A 63 59.47 19.39 -29.22
C SER A 63 58.04 19.98 -29.21
N VAL A 64 57.06 19.13 -29.52
CA VAL A 64 55.64 19.52 -29.44
C VAL A 64 54.99 18.80 -28.31
N LYS A 65 54.40 19.58 -27.36
CA LYS A 65 53.59 19.02 -26.28
C LYS A 65 52.22 18.69 -26.80
N VAL A 66 51.89 17.41 -26.76
CA VAL A 66 50.56 16.90 -27.14
C VAL A 66 49.77 16.65 -25.88
N GLN A 67 48.58 17.18 -25.81
CA GLN A 67 47.63 16.99 -24.68
C GLN A 67 46.33 16.40 -25.20
N LYS A 68 45.54 15.81 -24.29
CA LYS A 68 44.20 15.37 -24.62
C LYS A 68 43.37 16.55 -25.12
N ALA A 69 42.51 16.30 -26.10
CA ALA A 69 41.56 17.29 -26.58
C ALA A 69 40.42 17.52 -25.57
N GLU A 70 39.92 18.73 -25.50
CA GLU A 70 38.66 19.01 -24.80
C GLU A 70 37.49 18.40 -25.56
N GLN A 71 36.61 17.70 -24.83
CA GLN A 71 35.42 17.06 -25.40
C GLN A 71 34.24 18.01 -25.27
N THR A 72 33.78 18.60 -26.36
CA THR A 72 32.67 19.56 -26.39
C THR A 72 31.32 18.91 -26.68
N ALA A 73 31.32 17.68 -27.17
CA ALA A 73 30.09 16.92 -27.40
C ALA A 73 29.37 16.64 -26.06
N VAL A 74 28.06 16.73 -26.07
CA VAL A 74 27.19 16.40 -24.94
C VAL A 74 26.37 15.15 -25.28
N PRO A 75 26.10 14.27 -24.33
CA PRO A 75 25.22 13.13 -24.57
C PRO A 75 23.78 13.56 -24.88
N ASP A 76 23.10 12.74 -25.69
CA ASP A 76 21.67 12.90 -25.97
C ASP A 76 20.81 12.60 -24.70
N SER A 77 19.53 12.99 -24.74
CA SER A 77 18.57 12.62 -23.72
C SER A 77 18.46 11.11 -23.57
N VAL A 78 18.26 10.63 -22.35
CA VAL A 78 18.14 9.19 -22.05
C VAL A 78 16.68 8.80 -21.84
N ALA A 79 16.32 7.57 -22.24
CA ALA A 79 15.03 6.99 -21.96
C ALA A 79 15.02 6.32 -20.58
N LEU A 80 13.98 6.60 -19.79
CA LEU A 80 13.68 5.85 -18.56
C LEU A 80 13.10 4.49 -18.96
N LEU A 81 13.76 3.40 -18.60
CA LEU A 81 13.31 2.03 -18.85
C LEU A 81 12.41 1.51 -17.73
N ALA A 82 12.80 1.74 -16.48
CA ALA A 82 12.06 1.32 -15.30
C ALA A 82 12.50 2.11 -14.07
N ARG A 83 11.63 2.13 -13.06
CA ARG A 83 11.95 2.62 -11.72
C ARG A 83 11.22 1.81 -10.66
N THR A 84 11.84 1.66 -9.50
CA THR A 84 11.24 1.08 -8.30
C THR A 84 11.40 2.04 -7.13
N LYS A 85 11.08 1.60 -5.92
CA LYS A 85 11.29 2.41 -4.70
C LYS A 85 12.76 2.74 -4.43
N ASP A 86 13.68 1.94 -4.94
CA ASP A 86 15.11 2.00 -4.63
C ASP A 86 16.01 1.83 -5.85
N THR A 87 15.44 1.80 -7.06
CA THR A 87 16.18 1.66 -8.31
C THR A 87 15.67 2.59 -9.41
N ILE A 88 16.59 3.03 -10.28
CA ILE A 88 16.31 3.71 -11.55
C ILE A 88 17.08 2.98 -12.65
N ARG A 89 16.40 2.64 -13.74
CA ARG A 89 16.99 2.02 -14.93
C ARG A 89 16.79 2.91 -16.15
N ILE A 90 17.88 3.19 -16.86
CA ILE A 90 17.87 4.01 -18.08
C ILE A 90 18.48 3.25 -19.24
N SER A 91 18.18 3.70 -20.46
CA SER A 91 18.84 3.23 -21.67
C SER A 91 20.15 4.00 -21.88
N GLY A 92 21.28 3.32 -21.82
CA GLY A 92 22.59 3.91 -21.99
C GLY A 92 22.97 4.14 -23.47
N GLN A 93 23.89 5.09 -23.72
CA GLN A 93 24.54 5.37 -24.98
C GLN A 93 26.01 4.96 -24.89
N ALA A 94 26.51 4.27 -25.90
CA ALA A 94 27.90 3.83 -25.97
C ALA A 94 28.89 4.96 -25.68
N GLY A 95 29.88 4.72 -24.83
CA GLY A 95 30.91 5.71 -24.47
C GLY A 95 30.46 6.82 -23.50
N VAL A 96 29.20 6.79 -23.02
CA VAL A 96 28.69 7.75 -22.05
C VAL A 96 28.72 7.14 -20.64
N ARG A 97 29.10 7.96 -19.67
CA ARG A 97 29.03 7.68 -18.24
C ARG A 97 27.85 8.42 -17.63
N TYR A 98 27.12 7.74 -16.75
CA TYR A 98 25.92 8.24 -16.07
C TYR A 98 26.10 8.23 -14.57
N SER A 99 25.54 9.23 -13.91
CA SER A 99 25.56 9.36 -12.44
C SER A 99 24.26 9.98 -11.94
N VAL A 100 23.84 9.62 -10.71
CA VAL A 100 22.72 10.23 -9.98
C VAL A 100 23.19 11.01 -8.74
N ASP A 101 24.48 10.93 -8.40
CA ASP A 101 25.08 11.58 -7.23
C ASP A 101 26.26 12.50 -7.59
N GLY A 102 26.62 12.57 -8.88
CA GLY A 102 27.76 13.34 -9.39
C GLY A 102 29.14 12.74 -9.06
N THR A 103 29.20 11.69 -8.26
CA THR A 103 30.45 11.08 -7.77
C THR A 103 30.69 9.69 -8.34
N THR A 104 29.66 8.85 -8.31
CA THR A 104 29.70 7.47 -8.81
C THR A 104 29.19 7.43 -10.27
N TRP A 105 30.07 7.02 -11.19
CA TRP A 105 29.79 7.01 -12.63
C TRP A 105 29.77 5.60 -13.20
N LYS A 106 28.70 5.24 -13.90
CA LYS A 106 28.52 3.97 -14.61
C LYS A 106 28.60 4.22 -16.12
N GLN A 107 29.41 3.43 -16.84
CA GLN A 107 29.61 3.57 -18.28
C GLN A 107 28.76 2.57 -19.03
N ALA A 108 28.11 3.03 -20.11
CA ALA A 108 27.48 2.15 -21.07
C ALA A 108 28.51 1.69 -22.12
N ALA A 109 28.60 0.38 -22.32
CA ALA A 109 29.46 -0.22 -23.33
C ALA A 109 28.82 -0.22 -24.73
N SER A 110 27.48 -0.22 -24.80
CA SER A 110 26.73 -0.22 -26.06
C SER A 110 25.50 0.69 -25.99
N ASN A 111 24.98 1.06 -27.17
CA ASN A 111 23.69 1.75 -27.24
C ASN A 111 22.55 0.82 -26.81
N GLY A 112 21.64 1.34 -25.97
CA GLY A 112 20.50 0.60 -25.46
C GLY A 112 20.82 -0.28 -24.24
N GLU A 113 22.07 -0.32 -23.78
CA GLU A 113 22.43 -1.01 -22.55
C GLU A 113 21.68 -0.46 -21.36
N THR A 114 21.19 -1.36 -20.50
CA THR A 114 20.51 -0.95 -19.28
C THR A 114 21.52 -0.53 -18.21
N ILE A 115 21.48 0.74 -17.84
CA ILE A 115 22.23 1.28 -16.71
C ILE A 115 21.28 1.34 -15.51
N GLU A 116 21.66 0.63 -14.46
CA GLU A 116 20.87 0.56 -13.21
C GLU A 116 21.54 1.34 -12.09
N PHE A 117 20.80 2.18 -11.41
CA PHE A 117 21.16 2.80 -10.14
C PHE A 117 20.31 2.17 -9.04
N ALA A 118 20.92 1.46 -8.09
CA ALA A 118 20.26 0.76 -7.01
C ALA A 118 20.68 1.32 -5.64
N GLY A 119 19.93 0.95 -4.58
CA GLY A 119 20.17 1.44 -3.22
C GLY A 119 19.78 2.91 -3.02
N LEU A 120 18.90 3.42 -3.88
CA LEU A 120 18.38 4.77 -3.81
C LEU A 120 17.35 4.91 -2.68
N ARG A 121 17.16 6.10 -2.18
CA ARG A 121 16.08 6.38 -1.23
C ARG A 121 14.75 6.35 -1.97
N SER A 122 13.75 5.75 -1.34
CA SER A 122 12.39 5.77 -1.86
C SER A 122 11.85 7.21 -1.90
N PHE A 123 10.96 7.44 -2.85
CA PHE A 123 10.26 8.72 -3.00
C PHE A 123 11.19 9.95 -3.02
N THR A 124 12.28 9.81 -3.72
CA THR A 124 13.32 10.85 -3.80
C THR A 124 13.57 11.23 -5.25
N LYS A 125 13.73 12.52 -5.49
CA LYS A 125 14.08 13.09 -6.80
C LYS A 125 15.56 12.85 -7.08
N TYR A 126 15.84 12.29 -8.23
CA TYR A 126 17.18 12.11 -8.73
C TYR A 126 17.33 12.77 -10.10
N THR A 127 18.45 13.44 -10.30
CA THR A 127 18.86 13.94 -11.63
C THR A 127 19.91 12.99 -12.17
N VAL A 128 19.60 12.34 -13.28
CA VAL A 128 20.56 11.55 -14.04
C VAL A 128 21.40 12.50 -14.88
N SER A 129 22.68 12.61 -14.54
CA SER A 129 23.66 13.34 -15.32
C SER A 129 24.43 12.39 -16.22
N GLY A 130 24.82 12.86 -17.41
CA GLY A 130 25.64 12.12 -18.37
C GLY A 130 26.81 12.92 -18.87
N ARG A 131 27.92 12.24 -19.20
CA ARG A 131 29.08 12.80 -19.88
C ARG A 131 29.75 11.73 -20.71
N TYR A 132 30.39 12.11 -21.77
CA TYR A 132 31.26 11.17 -22.49
C TYR A 132 32.44 10.75 -21.62
N ALA A 133 32.80 9.48 -21.70
CA ALA A 133 33.95 8.95 -20.98
C ALA A 133 35.25 9.55 -21.49
N GLU A 134 36.22 9.65 -20.63
CA GLU A 134 37.60 9.96 -21.03
C GLU A 134 38.14 8.88 -21.96
N THR A 135 38.85 9.29 -23.02
CA THR A 135 39.55 8.39 -23.92
C THR A 135 41.05 8.63 -23.84
N ALA A 136 41.82 7.86 -24.58
CA ALA A 136 43.27 8.08 -24.70
C ALA A 136 43.62 9.48 -25.25
N THR A 137 42.78 10.01 -26.12
CA THR A 137 43.04 11.28 -26.85
C THR A 137 42.16 12.46 -26.44
N ALA A 138 41.18 12.24 -25.62
CA ALA A 138 40.28 13.30 -25.12
C ALA A 138 39.99 13.20 -23.62
N TYR A 139 39.89 14.35 -22.96
CA TYR A 139 39.41 14.42 -21.58
C TYR A 139 37.96 14.00 -21.48
N ALA A 140 37.50 13.65 -20.27
CA ALA A 140 36.09 13.41 -20.03
C ALA A 140 35.25 14.65 -20.37
N GLY A 141 34.13 14.44 -21.03
CA GLY A 141 33.19 15.51 -21.39
C GLY A 141 32.59 16.19 -20.11
N LYS A 142 32.05 17.37 -20.31
CA LYS A 142 31.29 18.07 -19.27
C LYS A 142 30.03 17.29 -18.93
N ALA A 143 29.73 17.14 -17.66
CA ALA A 143 28.49 16.54 -17.22
C ALA A 143 27.30 17.46 -17.51
N VAL A 144 26.23 16.91 -18.07
CA VAL A 144 24.95 17.58 -18.32
C VAL A 144 23.81 16.79 -17.71
N GLU A 145 22.76 17.47 -17.30
CA GLU A 145 21.54 16.85 -16.82
C GLU A 145 20.76 16.29 -18.00
N LEU A 146 20.40 15.00 -17.95
CA LEU A 146 19.71 14.28 -19.03
C LEU A 146 18.28 13.90 -18.69
N LEU A 147 18.03 13.59 -17.43
CA LEU A 147 16.73 13.12 -16.96
C LEU A 147 16.56 13.45 -15.48
N THR A 148 15.41 13.99 -15.13
CA THR A 148 14.98 14.08 -13.74
C THR A 148 13.86 13.08 -13.50
N VAL A 149 14.00 12.24 -12.47
CA VAL A 149 13.07 11.16 -12.17
C VAL A 149 13.00 10.90 -10.66
N TYR A 150 11.81 10.56 -10.19
CA TYR A 150 11.63 10.12 -8.80
C TYR A 150 11.66 8.60 -8.72
N THR A 151 12.28 8.06 -7.67
CA THR A 151 12.03 6.68 -7.26
C THR A 151 10.57 6.54 -6.85
N LEU A 152 10.00 5.33 -6.97
CA LEU A 152 8.63 5.09 -6.51
C LEU A 152 8.57 5.22 -5.00
N VAL A 153 7.39 5.58 -4.52
CA VAL A 153 7.06 5.48 -3.10
C VAL A 153 7.21 4.02 -2.68
N GLN A 154 7.66 3.79 -1.47
CA GLN A 154 7.56 2.47 -0.87
C GLN A 154 6.07 2.18 -0.68
N ASP A 155 5.52 1.25 -1.45
CA ASP A 155 4.18 0.73 -1.20
C ASP A 155 4.21 -0.24 0.00
N PRO A 156 3.22 -0.14 0.87
CA PRO A 156 2.20 0.90 0.99
C PRO A 156 2.75 2.19 1.62
N TYR A 157 2.15 3.34 1.24
CA TYR A 157 2.53 4.65 1.78
C TYR A 157 2.06 4.80 3.23
N THR A 158 2.98 4.65 4.18
CA THR A 158 2.65 4.67 5.61
C THR A 158 2.69 6.09 6.17
N ILE A 159 1.59 6.50 6.81
CA ILE A 159 1.40 7.83 7.40
C ILE A 159 1.07 7.67 8.88
N ASP A 160 1.89 8.27 9.74
CA ASP A 160 1.64 8.37 11.17
C ASP A 160 0.86 9.67 11.46
N ILE A 161 -0.44 9.53 11.66
CA ILE A 161 -1.32 10.69 11.90
C ILE A 161 -1.11 11.39 13.25
N ALA A 162 -0.39 10.78 14.19
CA ALA A 162 -0.01 11.46 15.42
C ALA A 162 1.01 12.59 15.16
N LYS A 163 1.74 12.52 14.04
CA LYS A 163 2.74 13.52 13.63
C LYS A 163 2.21 14.51 12.60
N ILE A 164 0.95 14.41 12.19
CA ILE A 164 0.43 15.19 11.07
C ILE A 164 0.41 16.71 11.33
N ALA A 165 0.41 17.14 12.58
CA ALA A 165 0.52 18.54 12.97
C ALA A 165 1.94 19.11 12.85
N ASP A 166 2.98 18.25 12.77
CA ASP A 166 4.36 18.65 12.60
C ASP A 166 4.60 19.10 11.15
N LYS A 167 5.07 20.34 10.98
CA LYS A 167 5.30 20.93 9.66
C LYS A 167 6.42 20.22 8.88
N GLU A 168 7.49 19.78 9.55
CA GLU A 168 8.58 19.06 8.89
C GLU A 168 8.07 17.69 8.39
N TYR A 169 7.23 17.03 9.18
CA TYR A 169 6.59 15.80 8.78
C TYR A 169 5.63 16.01 7.59
N GLN A 170 4.82 17.08 7.61
CA GLN A 170 3.95 17.45 6.47
C GLN A 170 4.76 17.73 5.21
N ASP A 171 5.88 18.45 5.32
CA ASP A 171 6.73 18.77 4.18
C ASP A 171 7.41 17.52 3.60
N ALA A 172 7.74 16.54 4.44
CA ALA A 172 8.22 15.23 4.00
C ALA A 172 7.15 14.38 3.28
N LEU A 173 5.86 14.61 3.57
CA LEU A 173 4.74 13.98 2.87
C LEU A 173 4.38 14.67 1.55
N ARG A 174 4.83 15.90 1.33
CA ARG A 174 4.64 16.64 0.08
C ARG A 174 5.66 16.18 -0.95
N THR A 175 5.21 15.96 -2.16
CA THR A 175 6.07 15.57 -3.25
C THR A 175 6.25 16.70 -4.24
N ASP A 176 7.48 16.89 -4.73
CA ASP A 176 7.80 17.91 -5.73
C ASP A 176 7.42 17.53 -7.17
N ASP A 177 6.77 16.38 -7.39
CA ASP A 177 6.44 15.88 -8.72
C ASP A 177 5.15 16.49 -9.32
N GLY A 178 4.60 17.51 -8.66
CA GLY A 178 3.32 18.12 -9.03
C GLY A 178 2.09 17.25 -8.73
N ARG A 179 2.30 16.06 -8.15
CA ARG A 179 1.25 15.14 -7.70
C ARG A 179 1.20 15.17 -6.20
N THR A 180 0.56 16.17 -5.64
CA THR A 180 0.29 16.21 -4.20
C THR A 180 -0.62 15.04 -3.85
N THR A 181 -0.08 14.00 -3.24
CA THR A 181 -0.81 12.79 -2.89
C THR A 181 -1.48 12.90 -1.54
N VAL A 182 -1.02 13.82 -0.73
CA VAL A 182 -1.57 14.11 0.59
C VAL A 182 -1.49 15.61 0.87
N SER A 183 -2.51 16.15 1.52
CA SER A 183 -2.50 17.51 2.04
C SER A 183 -3.16 17.54 3.41
N TYR A 184 -2.70 18.45 4.27
CA TYR A 184 -3.25 18.67 5.60
C TYR A 184 -3.67 20.12 5.77
N THR A 185 -4.91 20.32 6.16
CA THR A 185 -5.45 21.59 6.63
C THR A 185 -6.35 21.25 7.80
N GLU A 186 -5.92 21.57 9.01
CA GLU A 186 -6.59 21.19 10.26
C GLU A 186 -8.10 21.43 10.21
N PRO A 187 -8.93 20.45 10.58
CA PRO A 187 -8.61 19.08 11.00
C PRO A 187 -8.63 18.07 9.85
N VAL A 188 -8.54 18.49 8.58
CA VAL A 188 -8.74 17.65 7.40
C VAL A 188 -7.43 17.20 6.81
N PHE A 189 -7.25 15.89 6.72
CA PHE A 189 -6.18 15.22 6.01
C PHE A 189 -6.71 14.60 4.72
N THR A 190 -6.24 15.09 3.58
CA THR A 190 -6.74 14.67 2.27
C THR A 190 -5.76 13.73 1.59
N LEU A 191 -6.24 12.56 1.19
CA LEU A 191 -5.58 11.59 0.31
C LEU A 191 -6.09 11.84 -1.11
N THR A 192 -5.20 12.12 -2.05
CA THR A 192 -5.60 12.32 -3.45
C THR A 192 -5.61 11.01 -4.21
N LYS A 193 -6.47 10.90 -5.23
CA LYS A 193 -6.57 9.72 -6.10
C LYS A 193 -5.35 9.62 -6.99
N ASP A 194 -4.39 8.80 -6.59
CA ASP A 194 -3.18 8.55 -7.36
C ASP A 194 -2.88 7.06 -7.60
N GLY A 195 -3.82 6.18 -7.22
CA GLY A 195 -3.69 4.72 -7.34
C GLY A 195 -2.75 4.09 -6.31
N ARG A 196 -2.42 4.81 -5.23
CA ARG A 196 -1.57 4.29 -4.15
C ARG A 196 -2.38 3.63 -3.06
N ASP A 197 -1.74 2.67 -2.38
CA ASP A 197 -2.23 2.10 -1.14
C ASP A 197 -1.68 2.92 0.04
N TYR A 198 -2.58 3.39 0.89
CA TYR A 198 -2.24 4.16 2.08
C TYR A 198 -2.35 3.31 3.33
N VAL A 199 -1.33 3.34 4.18
CA VAL A 199 -1.39 2.78 5.54
C VAL A 199 -1.41 3.93 6.53
N ILE A 200 -2.48 4.04 7.28
CA ILE A 200 -2.67 5.07 8.30
C ILE A 200 -2.44 4.44 9.67
N THR A 201 -1.49 5.00 10.41
CA THR A 201 -1.15 4.58 11.77
C THR A 201 -1.27 5.74 12.74
N GLY A 202 -1.24 5.46 14.04
CA GLY A 202 -1.25 6.48 15.10
C GLY A 202 -2.65 6.94 15.49
N LYS A 203 -2.70 7.96 16.34
CA LYS A 203 -3.93 8.41 16.98
C LYS A 203 -4.13 9.91 16.83
N ASN A 204 -5.26 10.30 16.25
CA ASN A 204 -5.73 11.69 16.20
C ASN A 204 -7.25 11.71 16.04
N LYS A 205 -7.98 11.84 17.14
CA LYS A 205 -9.46 11.79 17.20
C LYS A 205 -10.16 12.95 16.49
N GLU A 206 -9.47 14.05 16.29
CA GLU A 206 -10.03 15.23 15.63
C GLU A 206 -9.83 15.16 14.11
N LEU A 207 -8.97 14.27 13.63
CA LEU A 207 -8.58 14.21 12.24
C LEU A 207 -9.67 13.62 11.36
N VAL A 208 -10.10 14.35 10.37
CA VAL A 208 -10.99 13.88 9.30
C VAL A 208 -10.14 13.46 8.10
N ILE A 209 -10.14 12.17 7.78
CA ILE A 209 -9.51 11.65 6.57
C ILE A 209 -10.47 11.83 5.39
N LYS A 210 -10.07 12.64 4.40
CA LYS A 210 -10.76 12.73 3.11
C LYS A 210 -9.99 11.95 2.06
N ALA A 211 -10.65 11.06 1.35
CA ALA A 211 -10.06 10.35 0.22
C ALA A 211 -10.81 10.68 -1.08
N GLY A 212 -10.06 10.97 -2.14
CA GLY A 212 -10.59 11.22 -3.49
C GLY A 212 -10.54 9.95 -4.35
N GLY A 213 -11.70 9.42 -4.71
CA GLY A 213 -11.81 8.29 -5.64
C GLY A 213 -11.57 6.91 -5.04
N ALA A 214 -11.44 5.90 -5.92
CA ALA A 214 -11.21 4.50 -5.52
C ALA A 214 -9.77 4.34 -5.02
N THR A 215 -9.60 4.25 -3.72
CA THR A 215 -8.34 4.06 -3.01
C THR A 215 -8.45 2.89 -2.05
N LYS A 216 -7.34 2.22 -1.80
CA LYS A 216 -7.22 1.29 -0.69
C LYS A 216 -6.59 2.01 0.51
N ILE A 217 -7.26 1.99 1.64
CA ILE A 217 -6.81 2.59 2.90
C ILE A 217 -6.68 1.47 3.93
N THR A 218 -5.47 1.19 4.38
CA THR A 218 -5.24 0.32 5.53
C THR A 218 -5.19 1.16 6.79
N LEU A 219 -6.07 0.90 7.73
CA LEU A 219 -6.01 1.45 9.07
C LEU A 219 -5.30 0.42 9.97
N ASP A 220 -4.12 0.76 10.48
CA ASP A 220 -3.31 -0.13 11.31
C ASP A 220 -3.13 0.47 12.70
N GLN A 221 -3.82 -0.09 13.69
CA GLN A 221 -3.87 0.39 15.07
C GLN A 221 -4.17 1.90 15.17
N ALA A 222 -5.04 2.39 14.28
CA ALA A 222 -5.32 3.81 14.11
C ALA A 222 -6.55 4.27 14.90
N GLU A 223 -6.50 5.53 15.36
CA GLU A 223 -7.63 6.22 15.97
C GLU A 223 -7.83 7.58 15.26
N VAL A 224 -8.97 7.75 14.58
CA VAL A 224 -9.27 8.91 13.74
C VAL A 224 -10.62 9.54 14.10
N GLY A 225 -10.83 10.80 13.74
CA GLY A 225 -12.10 11.49 13.93
C GLY A 225 -13.18 10.98 12.99
N ALA A 226 -12.96 11.05 11.69
CA ALA A 226 -13.92 10.57 10.68
C ALA A 226 -13.20 10.16 9.38
N VAL A 227 -13.92 9.42 8.52
CA VAL A 227 -13.46 9.06 7.18
C VAL A 227 -14.53 9.46 6.16
N ALA A 228 -14.19 10.37 5.25
CA ALA A 228 -15.06 10.84 4.19
C ALA A 228 -14.43 10.56 2.82
N ILE A 229 -15.11 9.80 1.98
CA ILE A 229 -14.64 9.41 0.64
C ILE A 229 -15.56 10.05 -0.39
N THR A 230 -14.98 10.89 -1.25
CA THR A 230 -15.72 11.66 -2.24
C THR A 230 -15.12 11.51 -3.64
N GLY A 231 -15.94 11.73 -4.69
CA GLY A 231 -15.50 11.60 -6.08
C GLY A 231 -15.34 10.16 -6.55
N ASN A 232 -16.00 9.21 -5.89
CA ASN A 232 -15.99 7.78 -6.21
C ASN A 232 -17.35 7.24 -6.66
N ALA A 233 -18.23 8.13 -7.16
CA ALA A 233 -19.55 7.70 -7.64
C ALA A 233 -19.42 6.55 -8.64
N GLY A 234 -20.03 5.39 -8.30
CA GLY A 234 -19.94 4.15 -9.08
C GLY A 234 -18.67 3.31 -8.89
N GLY A 235 -17.68 3.77 -8.11
CA GLY A 235 -16.49 3.00 -7.72
C GLY A 235 -16.65 2.36 -6.35
N LYS A 236 -15.63 1.59 -5.93
CA LYS A 236 -15.54 0.99 -4.59
C LYS A 236 -14.25 1.44 -3.91
N THR A 237 -14.35 1.84 -2.65
CA THR A 237 -13.19 2.10 -1.79
C THR A 237 -13.06 0.97 -0.78
N GLU A 238 -11.82 0.53 -0.57
CA GLU A 238 -11.50 -0.52 0.39
C GLU A 238 -10.84 0.07 1.64
N ILE A 239 -11.38 -0.27 2.81
CA ILE A 239 -10.77 -0.01 4.11
C ILE A 239 -10.35 -1.37 4.70
N GLU A 240 -9.05 -1.62 4.74
CA GLU A 240 -8.47 -2.78 5.41
C GLU A 240 -8.16 -2.44 6.86
N ARG A 241 -8.52 -3.33 7.78
CA ARG A 241 -8.32 -3.17 9.24
C ARG A 241 -7.20 -4.07 9.73
N LYS A 242 -6.23 -3.50 10.45
CA LYS A 242 -5.19 -4.24 11.16
C LYS A 242 -5.15 -3.83 12.63
N GLY A 243 -5.33 -4.80 13.52
CA GLY A 243 -5.39 -4.54 14.96
C GLY A 243 -6.67 -3.84 15.40
N THR A 244 -6.57 -2.92 16.35
CA THR A 244 -7.71 -2.18 16.90
C THR A 244 -7.83 -0.80 16.29
N ILE A 245 -8.97 -0.51 15.68
CA ILE A 245 -9.27 0.75 15.00
C ILE A 245 -10.45 1.43 15.67
N THR A 246 -10.32 2.74 15.90
CA THR A 246 -11.41 3.58 16.39
C THR A 246 -11.63 4.76 15.47
N ILE A 247 -12.88 4.99 15.07
CA ILE A 247 -13.33 6.14 14.32
C ILE A 247 -14.40 6.86 15.17
N ALA A 248 -14.05 8.06 15.66
CA ALA A 248 -14.91 8.79 16.60
C ALA A 248 -16.18 9.38 15.96
N GLY A 249 -16.17 9.55 14.64
CA GLY A 249 -17.31 10.06 13.85
C GLY A 249 -17.79 9.05 12.82
N ASN A 250 -18.18 9.55 11.66
CA ASN A 250 -18.76 8.76 10.58
C ASN A 250 -17.72 8.18 9.63
N VAL A 251 -18.12 7.12 8.93
CA VAL A 251 -17.51 6.65 7.69
C VAL A 251 -18.51 6.86 6.56
N GLU A 252 -18.19 7.75 5.62
CA GLU A 252 -19.13 8.15 4.56
C GLU A 252 -18.46 8.04 3.18
N THR A 253 -19.19 7.53 2.17
CA THR A 253 -18.74 7.50 0.78
C THR A 253 -19.87 7.78 -0.20
N ASP A 254 -19.52 8.46 -1.31
CA ASP A 254 -20.41 8.67 -2.46
C ASP A 254 -20.37 7.52 -3.48
N GLY A 255 -19.71 6.42 -3.17
CA GLY A 255 -19.64 5.18 -3.94
C GLY A 255 -19.93 3.96 -3.09
N GLY A 256 -19.34 2.82 -3.46
CA GLY A 256 -19.35 1.59 -2.68
C GLY A 256 -18.23 1.56 -1.64
N LEU A 257 -18.41 0.79 -0.57
CA LEU A 257 -17.46 0.62 0.53
C LEU A 257 -17.21 -0.86 0.81
N VAL A 258 -15.95 -1.23 0.92
CA VAL A 258 -15.53 -2.55 1.40
C VAL A 258 -14.72 -2.37 2.67
N ILE A 259 -15.16 -2.96 3.77
CA ILE A 259 -14.45 -3.00 5.04
C ILE A 259 -14.04 -4.44 5.30
N ASN A 260 -12.76 -4.73 5.26
CA ASN A 260 -12.24 -6.09 5.45
C ASN A 260 -11.11 -6.15 6.50
N GLY A 261 -10.62 -7.36 6.79
CA GLY A 261 -9.54 -7.64 7.73
C GLY A 261 -10.02 -8.23 9.06
N ASP A 262 -9.07 -8.80 9.80
CA ASP A 262 -9.34 -9.56 11.03
C ASP A 262 -9.34 -8.68 12.30
N GLY A 263 -9.06 -7.38 12.16
CA GLY A 263 -9.01 -6.44 13.26
C GLY A 263 -10.39 -6.07 13.82
N THR A 264 -10.38 -5.38 14.94
CA THR A 264 -11.57 -4.79 15.56
C THR A 264 -11.75 -3.37 15.08
N LEU A 265 -12.95 -3.01 14.62
CA LEU A 265 -13.34 -1.64 14.24
C LEU A 265 -14.47 -1.15 15.17
N THR A 266 -14.27 0.02 15.75
CA THR A 266 -15.32 0.75 16.45
C THR A 266 -15.57 2.08 15.74
N VAL A 267 -16.81 2.34 15.36
CA VAL A 267 -17.29 3.59 14.74
C VAL A 267 -18.33 4.19 15.64
N SER A 268 -18.07 5.35 16.25
CA SER A 268 -19.05 6.00 17.15
C SER A 268 -20.17 6.72 16.38
N GLY A 269 -19.97 6.99 15.10
CA GLY A 269 -21.00 7.48 14.21
C GLY A 269 -21.65 6.36 13.39
N LYS A 270 -22.07 6.70 12.17
CA LYS A 270 -22.65 5.76 11.19
C LYS A 270 -21.62 5.35 10.14
N ILE A 271 -21.87 4.22 9.49
CA ILE A 271 -21.24 3.86 8.21
C ILE A 271 -22.29 4.05 7.11
N SER A 272 -21.99 4.91 6.13
CA SER A 272 -22.92 5.18 5.04
C SER A 272 -22.25 5.21 3.67
N ALA A 273 -22.94 4.66 2.66
CA ALA A 273 -22.52 4.64 1.26
C ALA A 273 -23.71 4.91 0.35
N THR A 274 -23.50 5.60 -0.77
CA THR A 274 -24.55 5.72 -1.80
C THR A 274 -24.68 4.43 -2.63
N GLY A 275 -23.63 3.63 -2.71
CA GLY A 275 -23.62 2.31 -3.32
C GLY A 275 -23.69 1.17 -2.31
N ASP A 276 -23.04 0.06 -2.62
CA ASP A 276 -22.98 -1.13 -1.76
C ASP A 276 -22.04 -0.95 -0.57
N ILE A 277 -22.33 -1.63 0.53
CA ILE A 277 -21.42 -1.82 1.65
C ILE A 277 -21.13 -3.31 1.81
N THR A 278 -19.85 -3.66 1.86
CA THR A 278 -19.40 -5.02 2.22
C THR A 278 -18.59 -4.95 3.51
N ILE A 279 -18.97 -5.72 4.52
CA ILE A 279 -18.23 -5.88 5.78
C ILE A 279 -17.80 -7.34 5.88
N LYS A 280 -16.48 -7.57 5.94
CA LYS A 280 -15.93 -8.93 5.96
C LYS A 280 -14.85 -9.09 7.00
N GLY A 281 -14.92 -10.20 7.74
CA GLY A 281 -13.93 -10.62 8.74
C GLY A 281 -14.00 -9.83 10.05
N GLY A 282 -13.36 -10.34 11.09
CA GLY A 282 -13.15 -9.71 12.37
C GLY A 282 -14.40 -9.23 13.10
N LYS A 283 -14.23 -8.17 13.89
CA LYS A 283 -15.31 -7.59 14.71
C LYS A 283 -15.53 -6.12 14.37
N VAL A 284 -16.81 -5.74 14.15
CA VAL A 284 -17.20 -4.37 13.83
C VAL A 284 -18.30 -3.91 14.78
N SER A 285 -18.11 -2.75 15.42
CA SER A 285 -19.11 -2.07 16.23
C SER A 285 -19.39 -0.69 15.65
N VAL A 286 -20.66 -0.37 15.42
CA VAL A 286 -21.12 0.89 14.83
C VAL A 286 -22.27 1.45 15.66
N ASP A 287 -22.10 2.62 16.26
CA ASP A 287 -23.11 3.17 17.15
C ASP A 287 -24.31 3.76 16.40
N GLY A 288 -24.09 4.37 15.22
CA GLY A 288 -25.09 5.06 14.42
C GLY A 288 -25.70 4.29 13.25
N GLY A 289 -25.42 2.98 13.16
CA GLY A 289 -25.96 2.09 12.12
C GLY A 289 -25.18 2.04 10.80
N VAL A 290 -25.61 1.13 9.90
CA VAL A 290 -25.00 0.85 8.57
C VAL A 290 -26.05 1.10 7.48
N LEU A 291 -25.80 2.09 6.63
CA LEU A 291 -26.77 2.60 5.66
C LEU A 291 -26.20 2.58 4.25
N ALA A 292 -26.77 1.79 3.36
CA ALA A 292 -26.37 1.69 1.95
C ALA A 292 -27.51 2.07 1.01
N GLY A 293 -27.17 2.66 -0.14
CA GLY A 293 -28.10 2.88 -1.23
C GLY A 293 -28.33 1.66 -2.09
N GLY A 294 -27.46 0.65 -2.01
CA GLY A 294 -27.57 -0.62 -2.72
C GLY A 294 -27.63 -1.80 -1.75
N THR A 295 -26.66 -2.70 -1.84
CA THR A 295 -26.59 -3.92 -1.01
C THR A 295 -25.70 -3.71 0.23
N VAL A 296 -26.15 -4.19 1.39
CA VAL A 296 -25.28 -4.45 2.56
C VAL A 296 -24.97 -5.95 2.59
N LEU A 297 -23.70 -6.30 2.38
CA LEU A 297 -23.19 -7.66 2.54
C LEU A 297 -22.37 -7.77 3.82
N ILE A 298 -22.76 -8.64 4.74
CA ILE A 298 -22.04 -8.97 5.98
C ILE A 298 -21.61 -10.43 5.89
N ARG A 299 -20.29 -10.67 5.90
CA ARG A 299 -19.74 -12.02 5.74
C ARG A 299 -18.63 -12.31 6.74
N ASP A 300 -18.64 -13.51 7.33
CA ASP A 300 -17.61 -13.99 8.25
C ASP A 300 -17.29 -12.96 9.37
N THR A 301 -18.29 -12.24 9.88
CA THR A 301 -18.11 -11.04 10.73
C THR A 301 -18.97 -11.11 11.99
N GLU A 302 -18.42 -10.63 13.11
CA GLU A 302 -19.23 -10.23 14.25
C GLU A 302 -19.55 -8.73 14.16
N LEU A 303 -20.78 -8.38 13.77
CA LEU A 303 -21.26 -7.01 13.66
C LEU A 303 -22.19 -6.66 14.83
N VAL A 304 -21.89 -5.54 15.49
CA VAL A 304 -22.81 -4.88 16.44
C VAL A 304 -23.17 -3.54 15.81
N ALA A 305 -24.41 -3.36 15.40
CA ALA A 305 -24.91 -2.11 14.82
C ALA A 305 -25.94 -1.47 15.77
N GLY A 306 -25.61 -0.29 16.28
CA GLY A 306 -26.56 0.58 16.96
C GLY A 306 -27.60 1.11 15.98
N THR A 307 -28.43 2.06 16.39
CA THR A 307 -29.46 2.64 15.53
C THR A 307 -29.17 4.09 15.22
N ASP A 308 -29.59 4.52 14.04
CA ASP A 308 -29.66 5.94 13.71
C ASP A 308 -30.81 6.62 14.50
N GLU A 309 -31.00 7.93 14.28
CA GLU A 309 -32.04 8.73 14.92
C GLU A 309 -33.46 8.22 14.61
N THR A 310 -33.63 7.43 13.55
CA THR A 310 -34.91 6.82 13.16
C THR A 310 -35.13 5.42 13.72
N GLY A 311 -34.20 4.93 14.56
CA GLY A 311 -34.21 3.58 15.11
C GLY A 311 -33.80 2.48 14.12
N THR A 312 -33.06 2.86 13.06
CA THR A 312 -32.60 1.94 12.03
C THR A 312 -31.13 1.58 12.26
N ALA A 313 -30.84 0.28 12.39
CA ALA A 313 -29.50 -0.21 12.54
C ALA A 313 -28.83 -0.59 11.20
N ILE A 314 -29.59 -1.22 10.31
CA ILE A 314 -29.13 -1.56 8.94
C ILE A 314 -30.21 -1.19 7.94
N LYS A 315 -29.84 -0.43 6.89
CA LYS A 315 -30.74 -0.07 5.79
C LYS A 315 -30.05 -0.25 4.45
N ALA A 316 -30.73 -0.95 3.54
CA ALA A 316 -30.26 -1.19 2.17
C ALA A 316 -31.42 -1.67 1.28
N ASP A 317 -31.27 -1.64 -0.05
CA ASP A 317 -32.19 -2.31 -0.97
C ASP A 317 -32.15 -3.83 -0.74
N THR A 318 -30.94 -4.39 -0.59
CA THR A 318 -30.73 -5.79 -0.22
C THR A 318 -29.81 -5.88 1.00
N VAL A 319 -30.20 -6.67 2.00
CA VAL A 319 -29.34 -7.06 3.13
C VAL A 319 -29.01 -8.54 3.01
N ARG A 320 -27.74 -8.86 2.83
CA ARG A 320 -27.25 -10.24 2.75
C ARG A 320 -26.29 -10.53 3.89
N ILE A 321 -26.58 -11.55 4.67
CA ILE A 321 -25.79 -11.98 5.84
C ILE A 321 -25.33 -13.41 5.59
N GLU A 322 -24.02 -13.64 5.66
CA GLU A 322 -23.39 -14.92 5.39
C GLU A 322 -22.43 -15.28 6.54
N ASP A 323 -22.62 -16.46 7.13
CA ASP A 323 -21.75 -17.03 8.17
C ASP A 323 -21.37 -16.02 9.26
N SER A 324 -22.33 -15.19 9.70
CA SER A 324 -22.06 -14.03 10.53
C SER A 324 -22.93 -13.93 11.77
N LYS A 325 -22.38 -13.28 12.81
CA LYS A 325 -23.12 -12.90 14.01
C LYS A 325 -23.45 -11.41 13.96
N VAL A 326 -24.73 -11.07 13.87
CA VAL A 326 -25.21 -9.69 13.79
C VAL A 326 -26.07 -9.37 14.99
N THR A 327 -25.67 -8.34 15.75
CA THR A 327 -26.48 -7.80 16.84
C THR A 327 -26.89 -6.38 16.47
N VAL A 328 -28.18 -6.11 16.43
CA VAL A 328 -28.70 -4.77 16.12
C VAL A 328 -29.23 -4.08 17.39
N GLY A 329 -29.12 -2.77 17.38
CA GLY A 329 -29.64 -1.90 18.46
C GLY A 329 -31.15 -2.09 18.64
N ALA A 330 -31.58 -1.84 19.85
CA ALA A 330 -33.00 -1.92 20.20
C ALA A 330 -33.75 -0.69 19.69
N ASN A 331 -34.74 -0.90 18.85
CA ASN A 331 -35.84 0.04 18.77
C ASN A 331 -36.98 -0.46 19.63
N GLN A 332 -37.52 0.37 20.52
CA GLN A 332 -38.68 0.01 21.38
C GLN A 332 -40.01 0.07 20.59
N ASP A 333 -39.97 0.58 19.36
CA ASP A 333 -41.13 0.67 18.50
C ASP A 333 -41.21 -0.57 17.58
N THR A 334 -42.10 -1.51 17.93
CA THR A 334 -42.32 -2.75 17.14
C THR A 334 -42.81 -2.51 15.71
N LYS A 335 -43.23 -1.28 15.37
CA LYS A 335 -43.62 -0.90 14.00
C LYS A 335 -42.44 -0.52 13.12
N ASN A 336 -41.25 -0.39 13.67
CA ASN A 336 -40.07 0.07 12.98
C ASN A 336 -38.87 -0.87 13.22
N PRO A 337 -38.79 -2.01 12.53
CA PRO A 337 -37.73 -2.99 12.74
C PRO A 337 -36.34 -2.41 12.44
N PRO A 338 -35.29 -2.80 13.19
CA PRO A 338 -33.95 -2.21 13.05
C PRO A 338 -33.24 -2.58 11.73
N ILE A 339 -33.62 -3.67 11.06
CA ILE A 339 -33.11 -4.01 9.73
C ILE A 339 -34.20 -3.71 8.69
N LYS A 340 -33.93 -2.70 7.84
CA LYS A 340 -34.85 -2.23 6.80
C LYS A 340 -34.31 -2.58 5.42
N SER A 341 -34.97 -3.51 4.76
CA SER A 341 -34.69 -3.92 3.39
C SER A 341 -35.91 -4.64 2.79
N ASP A 342 -36.11 -4.47 1.48
CA ASP A 342 -37.13 -5.20 0.76
C ASP A 342 -36.69 -6.64 0.44
N ASN A 343 -35.39 -6.90 0.47
CA ASN A 343 -34.81 -8.20 0.17
C ASN A 343 -33.75 -8.59 1.22
N ILE A 344 -34.07 -9.52 2.11
CA ILE A 344 -33.17 -10.00 3.17
C ILE A 344 -32.80 -11.45 2.89
N ILE A 345 -31.51 -11.74 2.74
CA ILE A 345 -30.97 -13.05 2.39
C ILE A 345 -30.04 -13.53 3.50
N LEU A 346 -30.26 -14.71 4.02
CA LEU A 346 -29.41 -15.35 5.02
C LEU A 346 -28.80 -16.62 4.39
N VAL A 347 -27.47 -16.72 4.42
CA VAL A 347 -26.71 -17.85 3.85
C VAL A 347 -25.78 -18.42 4.91
N GLY A 348 -25.78 -19.73 5.07
CA GLY A 348 -24.92 -20.40 6.04
C GLY A 348 -25.35 -20.25 7.50
N ASP A 349 -24.41 -20.30 8.42
CA ASP A 349 -24.65 -20.30 9.87
C ASP A 349 -24.71 -18.86 10.41
N ASN A 350 -25.90 -18.28 10.45
CA ASN A 350 -26.11 -16.90 10.89
C ASN A 350 -26.79 -16.82 12.25
N THR A 351 -26.34 -15.87 13.07
CA THR A 351 -27.06 -15.43 14.27
C THR A 351 -27.43 -13.98 14.10
N VAL A 352 -28.71 -13.63 14.07
CA VAL A 352 -29.20 -12.25 14.02
C VAL A 352 -30.07 -12.00 15.25
N ALA A 353 -29.68 -11.07 16.09
CA ALA A 353 -30.35 -10.77 17.35
C ALA A 353 -30.52 -9.26 17.57
N SER A 354 -31.56 -8.88 18.31
CA SER A 354 -31.68 -7.51 18.84
C SER A 354 -31.09 -7.44 20.24
N SER A 355 -30.39 -6.35 20.55
CA SER A 355 -29.83 -6.08 21.86
C SER A 355 -30.92 -5.99 22.97
N SER A 356 -32.18 -5.71 22.62
CA SER A 356 -33.33 -5.69 23.53
C SER A 356 -34.07 -7.01 23.63
N GLY A 357 -33.68 -8.04 22.84
CA GLY A 357 -34.43 -9.28 22.75
C GLY A 357 -35.73 -9.17 21.95
N SER A 358 -35.92 -8.07 21.16
CA SER A 358 -37.07 -7.94 20.25
C SER A 358 -37.03 -9.04 19.18
N LYS A 359 -38.22 -9.58 18.86
CA LYS A 359 -38.39 -10.59 17.81
C LYS A 359 -38.58 -9.97 16.45
N ASP A 360 -39.01 -8.70 16.36
CA ASP A 360 -39.29 -7.98 15.13
C ASP A 360 -38.01 -7.29 14.65
N ILE A 361 -37.05 -8.06 14.09
CA ILE A 361 -35.75 -7.56 13.64
C ILE A 361 -35.79 -7.09 12.20
N PHE A 362 -36.60 -7.72 11.36
CA PHE A 362 -36.61 -7.56 9.90
C PHE A 362 -37.87 -6.87 9.39
N SER A 363 -37.71 -5.94 8.43
CA SER A 363 -38.85 -5.30 7.73
C SER A 363 -39.54 -6.20 6.70
N SER A 364 -38.84 -7.21 6.19
CA SER A 364 -39.36 -8.22 5.27
C SER A 364 -38.92 -9.60 5.72
N LYS A 365 -39.64 -10.64 5.28
CA LYS A 365 -39.25 -12.02 5.62
C LYS A 365 -37.90 -12.36 5.00
N PRO A 366 -36.96 -12.90 5.79
CA PRO A 366 -35.68 -13.37 5.26
C PRO A 366 -35.90 -14.57 4.30
N LYS A 367 -35.01 -14.65 3.29
CA LYS A 367 -34.96 -15.72 2.30
C LYS A 367 -33.63 -16.46 2.39
N ASP A 368 -33.62 -17.72 1.93
CA ASP A 368 -32.38 -18.46 1.72
C ASP A 368 -31.68 -18.03 0.42
N GLU A 369 -30.58 -18.70 0.07
CA GLU A 369 -29.83 -18.43 -1.17
C GLU A 369 -30.61 -18.75 -2.44
N ASN A 370 -31.65 -19.59 -2.37
CA ASN A 370 -32.53 -19.98 -3.49
C ASN A 370 -33.70 -19.00 -3.66
N GLY A 371 -33.89 -18.08 -2.74
CA GLY A 371 -35.00 -17.13 -2.71
C GLY A 371 -36.26 -17.65 -2.01
N ASP A 372 -36.18 -18.80 -1.36
CA ASP A 372 -37.28 -19.38 -0.59
C ASP A 372 -37.39 -18.67 0.78
N GLU A 373 -38.59 -18.29 1.20
CA GLU A 373 -38.82 -17.67 2.50
C GLU A 373 -38.35 -18.58 3.62
N ILE A 374 -37.46 -18.06 4.48
CA ILE A 374 -37.08 -18.73 5.74
C ILE A 374 -38.29 -18.62 6.66
N PRO A 375 -38.83 -19.75 7.15
CA PRO A 375 -39.95 -19.72 8.09
C PRO A 375 -39.61 -18.84 9.31
N ASP A 376 -40.62 -18.18 9.88
CA ASP A 376 -40.47 -17.36 11.07
C ASP A 376 -39.62 -18.12 12.11
N THR A 377 -38.48 -17.56 12.48
CA THR A 377 -37.57 -18.18 13.44
C THR A 377 -38.20 -18.17 14.80
N ILE A 378 -38.78 -19.29 15.16
CA ILE A 378 -39.31 -19.49 16.50
C ILE A 378 -38.13 -19.78 17.41
N LEU A 379 -37.75 -18.77 18.22
CA LEU A 379 -36.62 -18.85 19.10
C LEU A 379 -36.90 -19.76 20.29
N ILE A 380 -35.84 -20.35 20.84
CA ILE A 380 -35.91 -21.11 22.09
C ILE A 380 -36.12 -20.14 23.25
N GLU A 381 -37.13 -20.39 24.07
CA GLU A 381 -37.45 -19.64 25.29
C GLU A 381 -36.93 -20.35 26.54
N LYS A 382 -36.78 -21.71 26.46
CA LYS A 382 -36.28 -22.52 27.56
C LYS A 382 -35.58 -23.76 27.07
N ILE A 383 -34.46 -24.12 27.69
CA ILE A 383 -33.75 -25.38 27.51
C ILE A 383 -33.94 -26.23 28.82
N THR A 384 -34.31 -27.47 28.63
CA THR A 384 -34.38 -28.47 29.73
C THR A 384 -33.37 -29.57 29.45
N LEU A 385 -32.47 -29.82 30.36
CA LEU A 385 -31.49 -30.90 30.27
C LEU A 385 -32.06 -32.19 30.87
N ASN A 386 -31.57 -33.34 30.39
CA ASN A 386 -31.91 -34.67 30.93
C ASN A 386 -31.39 -34.86 32.37
N LYS A 387 -30.39 -34.06 32.77
CA LYS A 387 -29.80 -34.08 34.12
C LYS A 387 -29.48 -32.66 34.56
N THR A 388 -29.77 -32.33 35.83
CA THR A 388 -29.43 -31.05 36.48
C THR A 388 -28.20 -31.16 37.35
N SER A 389 -27.84 -32.39 37.71
CA SER A 389 -26.62 -32.70 38.46
C SER A 389 -26.09 -34.09 38.13
N VAL A 390 -24.77 -34.27 38.19
CA VAL A 390 -24.04 -35.51 37.91
C VAL A 390 -22.89 -35.64 38.89
N VAL A 391 -22.62 -36.87 39.36
CA VAL A 391 -21.41 -37.21 40.11
C VAL A 391 -20.59 -38.22 39.32
N LEU A 392 -19.32 -37.90 39.09
CA LEU A 392 -18.36 -38.74 38.34
C LEU A 392 -17.12 -39.04 39.17
N ASN A 393 -16.47 -40.16 38.90
CA ASN A 393 -15.10 -40.33 39.33
C ASN A 393 -14.14 -39.76 38.28
N ILE A 394 -12.88 -39.57 38.66
CA ILE A 394 -11.86 -39.13 37.70
C ILE A 394 -11.73 -40.15 36.60
N GLY A 395 -11.84 -39.70 35.32
CA GLY A 395 -11.80 -40.54 34.10
C GLY A 395 -13.15 -41.03 33.62
N ASP A 396 -14.21 -41.01 34.46
CA ASP A 396 -15.56 -41.39 34.02
C ASP A 396 -16.14 -40.39 33.01
N THR A 397 -17.00 -40.88 32.12
CA THR A 397 -17.76 -40.05 31.17
C THR A 397 -19.25 -40.21 31.36
N GLU A 398 -20.01 -39.15 31.14
CA GLU A 398 -21.46 -39.12 31.20
C GLU A 398 -22.01 -38.18 30.15
N ARG A 399 -23.13 -38.58 29.51
CA ARG A 399 -23.79 -37.75 28.53
C ARG A 399 -24.87 -36.87 29.10
N ILE A 400 -24.70 -35.56 29.01
CA ILE A 400 -25.75 -34.58 29.25
C ILE A 400 -26.34 -34.19 27.91
N ALA A 401 -27.66 -34.23 27.79
CA ALA A 401 -28.37 -33.93 26.55
C ALA A 401 -29.49 -32.92 26.80
N VAL A 402 -29.81 -32.14 25.79
CA VAL A 402 -31.01 -31.33 25.77
C VAL A 402 -32.22 -32.28 25.65
N ALA A 403 -33.03 -32.36 26.72
CA ALA A 403 -34.20 -33.19 26.75
C ALA A 403 -35.42 -32.54 26.09
N ALA A 404 -35.55 -31.24 26.23
CA ALA A 404 -36.63 -30.47 25.62
C ALA A 404 -36.24 -29.00 25.46
N VAL A 405 -36.84 -28.35 24.47
CA VAL A 405 -36.84 -26.90 24.29
C VAL A 405 -38.28 -26.39 24.26
N ILE A 406 -38.47 -25.17 24.70
CA ILE A 406 -39.77 -24.49 24.64
C ILE A 406 -39.55 -23.22 23.79
N PRO A 407 -40.40 -22.97 22.80
CA PRO A 407 -41.44 -23.85 22.27
C PRO A 407 -40.87 -25.06 21.50
N ALA A 408 -41.60 -26.18 21.52
CA ALA A 408 -41.16 -27.43 20.93
C ALA A 408 -40.97 -27.37 19.38
N ASN A 409 -41.55 -26.36 18.72
CA ASN A 409 -41.41 -26.04 17.30
C ASN A 409 -40.35 -24.94 17.05
N ALA A 410 -39.43 -24.70 17.98
CA ALA A 410 -38.30 -23.80 17.78
C ALA A 410 -37.56 -24.18 16.47
N THR A 411 -37.27 -23.19 15.64
CA THR A 411 -36.78 -23.39 14.26
C THR A 411 -35.36 -23.96 14.24
N LEU A 412 -34.48 -23.44 15.10
CA LEU A 412 -33.09 -23.89 15.20
C LEU A 412 -32.85 -24.51 16.61
N LYS A 413 -32.50 -25.80 16.64
CA LYS A 413 -32.21 -26.56 17.84
C LYS A 413 -30.75 -27.01 17.91
N THR A 414 -29.85 -26.09 17.64
CA THR A 414 -28.39 -26.29 17.74
C THR A 414 -27.85 -25.58 18.98
N PHE A 415 -26.83 -26.14 19.59
CA PHE A 415 -26.37 -25.75 20.92
C PHE A 415 -24.84 -25.68 20.96
N ASP A 416 -24.33 -24.76 21.80
CA ASP A 416 -22.92 -24.65 22.19
C ASP A 416 -22.76 -25.11 23.65
N TRP A 417 -21.76 -25.96 23.89
CA TRP A 417 -21.51 -26.53 25.21
C TRP A 417 -20.22 -26.00 25.80
N LYS A 418 -20.25 -25.54 27.05
CA LYS A 418 -19.07 -25.05 27.77
C LYS A 418 -19.04 -25.57 29.20
N SER A 419 -17.83 -25.81 29.71
CA SER A 419 -17.58 -26.04 31.14
C SER A 419 -17.10 -24.75 31.80
N SER A 420 -17.57 -24.48 33.00
CA SER A 420 -17.07 -23.39 33.85
C SER A 420 -15.63 -23.65 34.35
N ASN A 421 -15.19 -24.92 34.34
CA ASN A 421 -13.85 -25.32 34.75
C ASN A 421 -13.45 -26.64 34.09
N GLU A 422 -12.80 -26.56 32.93
CA GLU A 422 -12.36 -27.73 32.15
C GLU A 422 -11.28 -28.57 32.84
N LYS A 423 -10.59 -28.02 33.85
CA LYS A 423 -9.66 -28.78 34.69
C LYS A 423 -10.34 -29.73 35.66
N VAL A 424 -11.61 -29.48 36.00
CA VAL A 424 -12.44 -30.35 36.87
C VAL A 424 -13.31 -31.27 36.03
N ALA A 425 -14.05 -30.73 35.06
CA ALA A 425 -14.85 -31.49 34.12
C ALA A 425 -14.83 -30.84 32.75
N SER A 426 -14.46 -31.55 31.70
CA SER A 426 -14.52 -31.12 30.29
C SER A 426 -15.83 -31.56 29.63
N VAL A 427 -16.28 -30.83 28.61
CA VAL A 427 -17.46 -31.18 27.81
C VAL A 427 -17.21 -31.08 26.33
N SER A 428 -17.67 -32.04 25.56
CA SER A 428 -17.66 -31.98 24.08
C SER A 428 -18.88 -31.21 23.56
N GLN A 429 -18.82 -30.80 22.27
CA GLN A 429 -19.97 -30.16 21.59
C GLN A 429 -21.17 -31.09 21.41
N THR A 430 -21.02 -32.40 21.69
CA THR A 430 -22.13 -33.36 21.72
C THR A 430 -22.70 -33.58 23.11
N GLY A 431 -22.20 -32.85 24.13
CA GLY A 431 -22.65 -32.95 25.50
C GLY A 431 -22.08 -34.14 26.30
N GLU A 432 -20.99 -34.76 25.81
CA GLU A 432 -20.26 -35.77 26.55
C GLU A 432 -19.33 -35.07 27.57
N VAL A 433 -19.57 -35.34 28.86
CA VAL A 433 -18.82 -34.75 29.98
C VAL A 433 -17.85 -35.77 30.53
N LYS A 434 -16.59 -35.39 30.77
CA LYS A 434 -15.54 -36.23 31.35
C LYS A 434 -15.03 -35.62 32.66
N GLY A 435 -14.97 -36.43 33.72
CA GLY A 435 -14.33 -36.07 34.97
C GLY A 435 -12.81 -36.01 34.83
N VAL A 436 -12.19 -34.87 35.15
CA VAL A 436 -10.75 -34.63 34.93
C VAL A 436 -10.00 -34.60 36.28
N SER A 437 -10.51 -33.89 37.28
CA SER A 437 -9.93 -33.84 38.62
C SER A 437 -11.04 -33.58 39.66
N ALA A 438 -10.77 -33.94 40.91
CA ALA A 438 -11.74 -33.74 42.01
C ALA A 438 -12.14 -32.26 42.15
N GLY A 439 -13.44 -31.99 42.31
CA GLY A 439 -14.00 -30.64 42.39
C GLY A 439 -15.41 -30.56 41.82
N THR A 440 -15.88 -29.32 41.60
CA THR A 440 -17.19 -29.04 41.02
C THR A 440 -17.05 -28.11 39.82
N ALA A 441 -17.72 -28.43 38.72
CA ALA A 441 -17.85 -27.60 37.56
C ALA A 441 -19.32 -27.50 37.11
N VAL A 442 -19.69 -26.40 36.46
CA VAL A 442 -21.01 -26.24 35.84
C VAL A 442 -20.85 -26.40 34.35
N ILE A 443 -21.54 -27.38 33.77
CA ILE A 443 -21.65 -27.53 32.35
C ILE A 443 -22.83 -26.70 31.85
N MET A 444 -22.60 -25.82 30.92
CA MET A 444 -23.59 -24.90 30.36
C MET A 444 -23.81 -25.23 28.87
N VAL A 445 -25.05 -25.23 28.47
CA VAL A 445 -25.48 -25.31 27.09
C VAL A 445 -26.16 -24.00 26.70
N THR A 446 -25.82 -23.44 25.57
CA THR A 446 -26.40 -22.18 25.04
C THR A 446 -27.04 -22.45 23.67
N ALA A 447 -28.25 -21.95 23.46
CA ALA A 447 -28.91 -22.02 22.15
C ALA A 447 -28.15 -21.18 21.14
N LYS A 448 -27.98 -21.70 19.92
CA LYS A 448 -27.38 -21.00 18.77
C LYS A 448 -28.39 -20.29 17.89
N ASP A 449 -29.66 -20.22 18.28
CA ASP A 449 -30.74 -19.56 17.56
C ASP A 449 -30.79 -18.03 17.77
N GLY A 450 -29.83 -17.47 18.50
CA GLY A 450 -29.78 -16.05 18.83
C GLY A 450 -30.60 -15.67 20.09
N SER A 451 -31.35 -16.58 20.69
CA SER A 451 -32.11 -16.30 21.91
C SER A 451 -31.22 -16.05 23.15
N GLY A 452 -29.97 -16.54 23.12
CA GLY A 452 -29.08 -16.49 24.30
C GLY A 452 -29.56 -17.38 25.48
N VAL A 453 -30.57 -18.21 25.29
CA VAL A 453 -31.12 -19.08 26.32
C VAL A 453 -30.12 -20.16 26.69
N THR A 454 -29.96 -20.39 27.95
CA THR A 454 -29.02 -21.38 28.51
C THR A 454 -29.72 -22.44 29.33
N GLY A 455 -29.13 -23.63 29.38
CA GLY A 455 -29.39 -24.67 30.39
C GLY A 455 -28.11 -25.03 31.10
N SER A 456 -28.19 -25.55 32.34
CA SER A 456 -27.00 -25.90 33.09
C SER A 456 -27.15 -27.21 33.85
N CYS A 457 -26.02 -27.89 34.06
CA CYS A 457 -25.90 -29.08 34.90
C CYS A 457 -24.65 -28.95 35.78
N THR A 458 -24.80 -29.22 37.07
CA THR A 458 -23.69 -29.23 38.01
C THR A 458 -23.01 -30.61 38.03
N VAL A 459 -21.71 -30.64 37.80
CA VAL A 459 -20.89 -31.87 37.78
C VAL A 459 -19.95 -31.85 38.97
N THR A 460 -20.05 -32.86 39.84
CA THR A 460 -19.12 -33.08 40.95
C THR A 460 -18.24 -34.27 40.62
N VAL A 461 -16.94 -34.06 40.58
CA VAL A 461 -15.94 -35.11 40.37
C VAL A 461 -15.28 -35.47 41.68
N LYS A 462 -15.27 -36.79 42.01
CA LYS A 462 -14.67 -37.35 43.20
C LYS A 462 -13.37 -38.06 42.94
#